data_1eac972e7a50edf15c85cb3684785d69
#
_entry.id   1eac972e7a50edf15c85cb3684785d69
#
_cell.length_a   1.000
_cell.length_b   1.000
_cell.length_c   1.000
_cell.angle_alpha   90.00
_cell.angle_beta   90.00
_cell.angle_gamma   90.00
#
_symmetry.space_group_name_H-M   'P 1'
#
loop_
_entity.id
_entity.type
_entity.pdbx_description
1 polymer ?
#
loop_
_entity_poly.entity_id
_entity_poly.type
_entity_poly.pdbx_seq_one_letter_code
_entity_poly.pdbx_strand_id
1 'polypeptide(L)'
;MSIALQTRGLKVALGGHEVLHGMDLDVTAGHWTCVVGPNGAGKSTLLKALAGLLPFQGQVLWQGRSLLEMARRERALALSWLGQGEATSLDLRVLDVVMLGRLPHQDWWSVPSPADHAMVEAALKATQAWDWRERSLGELSGGERQRVLLARAMAGNAPIMLMDEPLANL
;
A
#
# COMPACT_ATOMS: atom_id res chain seq x y z
N MET A 1 9.12 -17.18 -15.42
CA MET A 1 8.56 -15.93 -14.84
C MET A 1 8.63 -16.07 -13.33
N SER A 2 9.16 -15.07 -12.62
CA SER A 2 9.23 -15.11 -11.15
C SER A 2 7.88 -14.71 -10.54
N ILE A 3 7.51 -15.33 -9.43
CA ILE A 3 6.28 -15.03 -8.71
C ILE A 3 6.59 -14.01 -7.61
N ALA A 4 5.86 -12.90 -7.59
CA ALA A 4 6.04 -11.83 -6.61
C ALA A 4 5.26 -12.13 -5.32
N LEU A 5 4.06 -12.70 -5.45
CA LEU A 5 3.16 -12.98 -4.35
C LEU A 5 2.38 -14.26 -4.62
N GLN A 6 2.20 -15.07 -3.59
CA GLN A 6 1.41 -16.31 -3.65
C GLN A 6 0.50 -16.45 -2.44
N THR A 7 -0.64 -17.09 -2.63
CA THR A 7 -1.45 -17.62 -1.52
C THR A 7 -1.73 -19.10 -1.71
N ARG A 8 -1.85 -19.81 -0.60
CA ARG A 8 -2.27 -21.22 -0.59
C ARG A 8 -3.27 -21.41 0.55
N GLY A 9 -4.48 -21.83 0.18
CA GLY A 9 -5.56 -22.07 1.11
C GLY A 9 -5.93 -20.83 1.94
N LEU A 10 -5.82 -19.60 1.38
CA LEU A 10 -6.03 -18.37 2.11
C LEU A 10 -7.50 -18.25 2.55
N LYS A 11 -7.73 -18.21 3.86
CA LYS A 11 -9.04 -17.97 4.48
C LYS A 11 -8.99 -16.75 5.35
N VAL A 12 -10.06 -15.95 5.31
CA VAL A 12 -10.24 -14.78 6.17
C VAL A 12 -11.68 -14.76 6.67
N ALA A 13 -11.85 -14.56 7.98
CA ALA A 13 -13.15 -14.35 8.60
C ALA A 13 -13.23 -12.94 9.20
N LEU A 14 -14.34 -12.25 9.00
CA LEU A 14 -14.66 -10.95 9.57
C LEU A 14 -15.98 -11.04 10.34
N GLY A 15 -15.97 -10.63 11.61
CA GLY A 15 -17.16 -10.69 12.46
C GLY A 15 -17.77 -12.09 12.58
N GLY A 16 -16.96 -13.14 12.53
CA GLY A 16 -17.40 -14.54 12.60
C GLY A 16 -17.88 -15.13 11.26
N HIS A 17 -17.91 -14.35 10.18
CA HIS A 17 -18.29 -14.83 8.84
C HIS A 17 -17.04 -15.02 7.99
N GLU A 18 -16.89 -16.20 7.37
CA GLU A 18 -15.81 -16.46 6.40
C GLU A 18 -16.08 -15.67 5.12
N VAL A 19 -15.11 -14.83 4.74
CA VAL A 19 -15.17 -13.95 3.54
C VAL A 19 -14.32 -14.52 2.42
N LEU A 20 -13.15 -15.12 2.76
CA LEU A 20 -12.30 -15.83 1.81
C LEU A 20 -12.27 -17.31 2.19
N HIS A 21 -12.57 -18.19 1.24
CA HIS A 21 -12.87 -19.61 1.45
C HIS A 21 -11.77 -20.56 0.94
N GLY A 22 -10.51 -20.27 1.23
CA GLY A 22 -9.40 -21.12 0.81
C GLY A 22 -8.88 -20.78 -0.59
N MET A 23 -8.50 -19.52 -0.80
CA MET A 23 -8.06 -19.00 -2.10
C MET A 23 -6.59 -19.32 -2.37
N ASP A 24 -6.33 -19.86 -3.55
CA ASP A 24 -4.99 -20.02 -4.13
C ASP A 24 -4.80 -18.97 -5.23
N LEU A 25 -3.70 -18.22 -5.17
CA LEU A 25 -3.39 -17.15 -6.13
C LEU A 25 -1.88 -17.10 -6.36
N ASP A 26 -1.48 -16.89 -7.61
CA ASP A 26 -0.10 -16.60 -7.99
C ASP A 26 -0.07 -15.27 -8.76
N VAL A 27 0.70 -14.31 -8.25
CA VAL A 27 0.90 -13.00 -8.88
C VAL A 27 2.31 -12.94 -9.46
N THR A 28 2.41 -12.75 -10.75
CA THR A 28 3.69 -12.71 -11.49
C THR A 28 4.36 -11.34 -11.31
N ALA A 29 5.67 -11.35 -11.07
CA ALA A 29 6.48 -10.13 -10.98
C ALA A 29 6.53 -9.37 -12.30
N GLY A 30 6.57 -8.03 -12.21
CA GLY A 30 6.65 -7.15 -13.37
C GLY A 30 5.34 -6.99 -14.16
N HIS A 31 4.21 -7.46 -13.61
CA HIS A 31 2.89 -7.34 -14.23
C HIS A 31 1.92 -6.59 -13.32
N TRP A 32 0.96 -5.92 -13.95
CA TRP A 32 -0.22 -5.42 -13.28
C TRP A 32 -1.24 -6.56 -13.16
N THR A 33 -1.73 -6.78 -11.94
CA THR A 33 -2.81 -7.74 -11.67
C THR A 33 -4.01 -6.99 -11.14
N CYS A 34 -5.15 -7.12 -11.79
CA CYS A 34 -6.40 -6.48 -11.38
C CYS A 34 -7.34 -7.52 -10.76
N VAL A 35 -7.81 -7.24 -9.54
CA VAL A 35 -8.84 -8.05 -8.87
C VAL A 35 -10.20 -7.43 -9.16
N VAL A 36 -11.05 -8.13 -9.92
CA VAL A 36 -12.38 -7.67 -10.31
C VAL A 36 -13.48 -8.52 -9.69
N GLY A 37 -14.63 -7.93 -9.45
CA GLY A 37 -15.80 -8.61 -8.88
C GLY A 37 -16.82 -7.63 -8.30
N PRO A 38 -18.03 -8.07 -7.94
CA PRO A 38 -19.06 -7.22 -7.37
C PRO A 38 -18.67 -6.66 -6.00
N ASN A 39 -19.42 -5.66 -5.52
CA ASN A 39 -19.25 -5.15 -4.17
C ASN A 39 -19.58 -6.26 -3.16
N GLY A 40 -18.79 -6.34 -2.09
CA GLY A 40 -18.92 -7.42 -1.10
C GLY A 40 -18.25 -8.75 -1.47
N ALA A 41 -17.67 -8.91 -2.66
CA ALA A 41 -16.96 -10.15 -3.06
C ALA A 41 -15.65 -10.42 -2.32
N GLY A 42 -15.24 -9.58 -1.35
CA GLY A 42 -14.01 -9.79 -0.58
C GLY A 42 -12.74 -9.21 -1.19
N LYS A 43 -12.83 -8.36 -2.23
CA LYS A 43 -11.65 -7.76 -2.89
C LYS A 43 -10.73 -7.02 -1.91
N SER A 44 -11.28 -6.08 -1.14
CA SER A 44 -10.53 -5.32 -0.13
C SER A 44 -10.03 -6.22 1.00
N THR A 45 -10.79 -7.27 1.36
CA THR A 45 -10.40 -8.27 2.35
C THR A 45 -9.19 -9.06 1.86
N LEU A 46 -9.19 -9.47 0.59
CA LEU A 46 -8.06 -10.13 -0.04
C LEU A 46 -6.82 -9.24 0.00
N LEU A 47 -6.92 -8.01 -0.51
CA LEU A 47 -5.79 -7.07 -0.54
C LEU A 47 -5.23 -6.78 0.85
N LYS A 48 -6.10 -6.60 1.86
CA LYS A 48 -5.68 -6.40 3.26
C LYS A 48 -5.01 -7.64 3.85
N ALA A 49 -5.49 -8.85 3.53
CA ALA A 49 -4.83 -10.09 3.96
C ALA A 49 -3.46 -10.25 3.32
N LEU A 50 -3.34 -9.97 2.01
CA LEU A 50 -2.06 -9.95 1.29
C LEU A 50 -1.08 -8.92 1.85
N ALA A 51 -1.58 -7.80 2.35
CA ALA A 51 -0.78 -6.77 3.02
C ALA A 51 -0.42 -7.12 4.48
N GLY A 52 -0.98 -8.21 5.03
CA GLY A 52 -0.83 -8.57 6.44
C GLY A 52 -1.53 -7.63 7.41
N LEU A 53 -2.56 -6.93 6.94
CA LEU A 53 -3.38 -6.00 7.72
C LEU A 53 -4.58 -6.67 8.38
N LEU A 54 -4.89 -7.91 7.98
CA LEU A 54 -5.94 -8.75 8.58
C LEU A 54 -5.36 -10.11 8.99
N PRO A 55 -5.86 -10.72 10.08
CA PRO A 55 -5.55 -12.10 10.41
C PRO A 55 -6.10 -13.04 9.34
N PHE A 56 -5.37 -14.09 9.02
CA PHE A 56 -5.75 -15.07 8.02
C PHE A 56 -5.29 -16.47 8.43
N GLN A 57 -5.87 -17.49 7.80
CA GLN A 57 -5.41 -18.88 7.81
C GLN A 57 -4.87 -19.23 6.41
N GLY A 58 -4.06 -20.27 6.33
CA GLY A 58 -3.35 -20.65 5.11
C GLY A 58 -2.00 -19.95 5.00
N GLN A 59 -1.52 -19.72 3.78
CA GLN A 59 -0.20 -19.14 3.53
C GLN A 59 -0.30 -17.91 2.63
N VAL A 60 0.47 -16.89 2.97
CA VAL A 60 0.78 -15.73 2.09
C VAL A 60 2.29 -15.66 1.99
N LEU A 61 2.81 -15.78 0.78
CA LEU A 61 4.24 -15.76 0.48
C LEU A 61 4.57 -14.55 -0.38
N TRP A 62 5.58 -13.77 0.01
CA TRP A 62 6.17 -12.70 -0.78
C TRP A 62 7.54 -13.15 -1.27
N GLN A 63 7.69 -13.29 -2.58
CA GLN A 63 8.92 -13.79 -3.20
C GLN A 63 9.42 -15.10 -2.54
N GLY A 64 8.48 -16.01 -2.23
CA GLY A 64 8.76 -17.31 -1.61
C GLY A 64 8.96 -17.28 -0.08
N ARG A 65 8.94 -16.11 0.57
CA ARG A 65 9.05 -15.99 2.03
C ARG A 65 7.68 -15.83 2.68
N SER A 66 7.43 -16.54 3.77
CA SER A 66 6.19 -16.43 4.52
C SER A 66 6.02 -15.02 5.12
N LEU A 67 4.87 -14.40 4.87
CA LEU A 67 4.51 -13.10 5.43
C LEU A 67 4.56 -13.09 6.98
N LEU A 68 4.21 -14.22 7.60
CA LEU A 68 4.16 -14.34 9.07
C LEU A 68 5.56 -14.39 9.69
N GLU A 69 6.58 -14.83 8.93
CA GLU A 69 7.97 -14.92 9.39
C GLU A 69 8.76 -13.62 9.20
N MET A 70 8.20 -12.66 8.43
CA MET A 70 8.87 -11.39 8.18
C MET A 70 8.69 -10.41 9.33
N ALA A 71 9.75 -9.72 9.72
CA ALA A 71 9.68 -8.61 10.67
C ALA A 71 8.84 -7.44 10.09
N ARG A 72 8.25 -6.62 10.97
CA ARG A 72 7.39 -5.48 10.54
C ARG A 72 8.11 -4.55 9.56
N ARG A 73 9.38 -4.21 9.82
CA ARG A 73 10.19 -3.34 8.95
C ARG A 73 10.45 -3.99 7.59
N GLU A 74 10.77 -5.29 7.56
CA GLU A 74 10.94 -6.02 6.29
C GLU A 74 9.67 -5.99 5.44
N ARG A 75 8.50 -6.20 6.06
CA ARG A 75 7.21 -6.11 5.37
C ARG A 75 6.98 -4.72 4.80
N ALA A 76 7.24 -3.68 5.58
CA ALA A 76 7.04 -2.29 5.15
C ALA A 76 8.02 -1.87 4.03
N LEU A 77 9.20 -2.48 3.95
CA LEU A 77 10.14 -2.29 2.83
C LEU A 77 9.77 -3.10 1.59
N ALA A 78 9.09 -4.22 1.76
CA ALA A 78 8.72 -5.12 0.66
C ALA A 78 7.37 -4.76 0.02
N LEU A 79 6.48 -4.05 0.73
CA LEU A 79 5.13 -3.75 0.26
C LEU A 79 4.70 -2.33 0.59
N SER A 80 4.25 -1.60 -0.44
CA SER A 80 3.49 -0.35 -0.32
C SER A 80 2.00 -0.63 -0.38
N TRP A 81 1.24 0.07 0.46
CA TRP A 81 -0.21 -0.05 0.56
C TRP A 81 -0.88 1.30 0.26
N LEU A 82 -1.89 1.27 -0.60
CA LEU A 82 -2.82 2.36 -0.81
C LEU A 82 -4.24 1.85 -0.54
N GLY A 83 -4.81 2.20 0.61
CA GLY A 83 -6.15 1.81 1.04
C GLY A 83 -7.23 2.78 0.61
N GLN A 84 -8.47 2.28 0.58
CA GLN A 84 -9.64 3.13 0.41
C GLN A 84 -9.90 3.92 1.69
N GLY A 85 -10.12 5.23 1.57
CA GLY A 85 -10.57 6.08 2.69
C GLY A 85 -9.56 6.18 3.85
N GLU A 86 -8.26 6.13 3.57
CA GLU A 86 -7.25 6.27 4.62
C GLU A 86 -7.41 7.58 5.39
N ALA A 87 -7.59 7.45 6.71
CA ALA A 87 -7.63 8.59 7.62
C ALA A 87 -6.22 9.18 7.77
N THR A 88 -5.93 10.22 7.00
CA THR A 88 -4.73 11.03 7.17
C THR A 88 -5.14 12.37 7.80
N SER A 89 -4.35 12.88 8.74
CA SER A 89 -4.62 14.19 9.31
C SER A 89 -4.66 15.25 8.21
N LEU A 90 -5.78 15.98 8.14
CA LEU A 90 -5.99 17.01 7.12
C LEU A 90 -5.10 18.24 7.32
N ASP A 91 -4.52 18.40 8.51
CA ASP A 91 -3.64 19.52 8.86
C ASP A 91 -2.19 19.33 8.42
N LEU A 92 -1.82 18.10 8.00
CA LEU A 92 -0.46 17.82 7.55
C LEU A 92 -0.24 18.39 6.13
N ARG A 93 0.96 18.94 5.90
CA ARG A 93 1.37 19.35 4.55
C ARG A 93 1.54 18.14 3.66
N VAL A 94 1.26 18.34 2.38
CA VAL A 94 1.43 17.31 1.33
C VAL A 94 2.83 16.69 1.36
N LEU A 95 3.89 17.53 1.49
CA LEU A 95 5.26 17.06 1.58
C LEU A 95 5.46 16.09 2.75
N ASP A 96 4.93 16.44 3.92
CA ASP A 96 5.05 15.63 5.13
C ASP A 96 4.28 14.31 5.00
N VAL A 97 3.09 14.34 4.41
CA VAL A 97 2.30 13.12 4.13
C VAL A 97 3.06 12.15 3.22
N VAL A 98 3.68 12.66 2.14
CA VAL A 98 4.42 11.79 1.22
C VAL A 98 5.72 11.28 1.87
N MET A 99 6.35 12.09 2.74
CA MET A 99 7.53 11.68 3.51
C MET A 99 7.25 10.49 4.44
N LEU A 100 6.01 10.31 4.93
CA LEU A 100 5.63 9.11 5.70
C LEU A 100 5.89 7.80 4.93
N GLY A 101 5.85 7.83 3.60
CA GLY A 101 6.22 6.68 2.77
C GLY A 101 7.68 6.24 2.93
N ARG A 102 8.55 7.14 3.43
CA ARG A 102 9.97 6.86 3.66
C ARG A 102 10.29 6.31 5.04
N LEU A 103 9.33 6.30 5.99
CA LEU A 103 9.56 5.82 7.36
C LEU A 103 10.22 4.43 7.45
N PRO A 104 9.88 3.42 6.62
CA PRO A 104 10.54 2.12 6.67
C PRO A 104 12.04 2.16 6.37
N HIS A 105 12.51 3.18 5.65
CA HIS A 105 13.91 3.36 5.26
C HIS A 105 14.73 4.13 6.31
N GLN A 106 14.05 4.77 7.26
CA GLN A 106 14.68 5.60 8.28
C GLN A 106 14.91 4.81 9.57
N ASP A 107 15.94 5.19 10.32
CA ASP A 107 16.10 4.72 11.69
C ASP A 107 15.29 5.60 12.63
N TRP A 108 14.93 5.06 13.80
CA TRP A 108 14.00 5.69 14.76
C TRP A 108 14.34 7.15 15.12
N TRP A 109 15.62 7.49 15.13
CA TRP A 109 16.12 8.83 15.51
C TRP A 109 16.70 9.62 14.33
N SER A 110 16.61 9.13 13.12
CA SER A 110 17.17 9.81 11.96
C SER A 110 16.21 10.87 11.42
N VAL A 111 16.80 11.95 10.91
CA VAL A 111 16.09 12.91 10.06
C VAL A 111 16.07 12.38 8.62
N PRO A 112 15.08 12.76 7.79
CA PRO A 112 15.05 12.38 6.38
C PRO A 112 16.35 12.76 5.66
N SER A 113 16.90 11.81 4.93
CA SER A 113 18.11 12.00 4.14
C SER A 113 17.86 12.76 2.83
N PRO A 114 18.88 13.29 2.16
CA PRO A 114 18.74 13.86 0.80
C PRO A 114 18.14 12.84 -0.19
N ALA A 115 18.42 11.54 -0.03
CA ALA A 115 17.83 10.49 -0.86
C ALA A 115 16.31 10.34 -0.58
N ASP A 116 15.86 10.48 0.66
CA ASP A 116 14.44 10.46 0.98
C ASP A 116 13.71 11.65 0.35
N HIS A 117 14.29 12.84 0.42
CA HIS A 117 13.73 14.03 -0.23
C HIS A 117 13.66 13.86 -1.76
N ALA A 118 14.68 13.30 -2.39
CA ALA A 118 14.67 13.04 -3.83
C ALA A 118 13.57 12.04 -4.24
N MET A 119 13.37 10.98 -3.45
CA MET A 119 12.29 10.01 -3.69
C MET A 119 10.90 10.62 -3.53
N VAL A 120 10.70 11.47 -2.52
CA VAL A 120 9.44 12.19 -2.29
C VAL A 120 9.16 13.15 -3.44
N GLU A 121 10.16 13.94 -3.88
CA GLU A 121 10.04 14.84 -5.03
C GLU A 121 9.66 14.07 -6.30
N ALA A 122 10.36 12.98 -6.59
CA ALA A 122 10.07 12.13 -7.76
C ALA A 122 8.63 11.57 -7.72
N ALA A 123 8.17 11.08 -6.55
CA ALA A 123 6.82 10.57 -6.38
C ALA A 123 5.76 11.66 -6.57
N LEU A 124 5.95 12.85 -5.98
CA LEU A 124 5.05 13.99 -6.15
C LEU A 124 4.97 14.46 -7.61
N LYS A 125 6.09 14.50 -8.32
CA LYS A 125 6.12 14.84 -9.75
C LYS A 125 5.40 13.79 -10.60
N ALA A 126 5.64 12.50 -10.33
CA ALA A 126 5.00 11.40 -11.06
C ALA A 126 3.47 11.40 -10.92
N THR A 127 2.94 11.84 -9.78
CA THR A 127 1.50 11.95 -9.53
C THR A 127 0.93 13.34 -9.82
N GLN A 128 1.73 14.27 -10.39
CA GLN A 128 1.34 15.65 -10.67
C GLN A 128 0.87 16.42 -9.42
N ALA A 129 1.47 16.14 -8.26
CA ALA A 129 1.11 16.74 -6.98
C ALA A 129 2.20 17.69 -6.44
N TRP A 130 3.29 17.90 -7.17
CA TRP A 130 4.44 18.69 -6.72
C TRP A 130 4.10 20.14 -6.36
N ASP A 131 3.20 20.78 -7.12
CA ASP A 131 2.82 22.17 -6.90
C ASP A 131 2.00 22.37 -5.61
N TRP A 132 1.45 21.30 -5.05
CA TRP A 132 0.69 21.32 -3.79
C TRP A 132 1.52 20.99 -2.57
N ARG A 133 2.83 20.72 -2.69
CA ARG A 133 3.69 20.20 -1.63
C ARG A 133 3.66 20.98 -0.31
N GLU A 134 3.44 22.31 -0.39
CA GLU A 134 3.37 23.20 0.79
C GLU A 134 1.95 23.37 1.34
N ARG A 135 0.92 22.93 0.60
CA ARG A 135 -0.48 23.02 1.05
C ARG A 135 -0.76 21.98 2.11
N SER A 136 -1.76 22.25 2.98
CA SER A 136 -2.31 21.21 3.84
C SER A 136 -3.17 20.24 3.04
N LEU A 137 -3.22 18.99 3.48
CA LEU A 137 -4.02 17.96 2.81
C LEU A 137 -5.52 18.32 2.80
N GLY A 138 -5.97 19.08 3.80
CA GLY A 138 -7.36 19.56 3.93
C GLY A 138 -7.79 20.54 2.86
N GLU A 139 -6.84 21.29 2.26
CA GLU A 139 -7.12 22.27 1.22
C GLU A 139 -7.32 21.61 -0.17
N LEU A 140 -7.05 20.33 -0.28
CA LEU A 140 -7.14 19.59 -1.54
C LEU A 140 -8.52 18.98 -1.75
N SER A 141 -8.94 18.91 -3.02
CA SER A 141 -10.09 18.10 -3.44
C SER A 141 -9.86 16.60 -3.18
N GLY A 142 -10.90 15.78 -3.27
CA GLY A 142 -10.79 14.33 -3.09
C GLY A 142 -9.81 13.69 -4.08
N GLY A 143 -9.87 14.05 -5.36
CA GLY A 143 -8.96 13.55 -6.40
C GLY A 143 -7.52 14.00 -6.19
N GLU A 144 -7.28 15.26 -5.79
CA GLU A 144 -5.94 15.76 -5.45
C GLU A 144 -5.35 15.01 -4.24
N ARG A 145 -6.15 14.77 -3.19
CA ARG A 145 -5.73 13.95 -2.05
C ARG A 145 -5.34 12.53 -2.48
N GLN A 146 -6.13 11.93 -3.37
CA GLN A 146 -5.83 10.58 -3.86
C GLN A 146 -4.48 10.53 -4.58
N ARG A 147 -4.12 11.56 -5.37
CA ARG A 147 -2.80 11.67 -6.00
C ARG A 147 -1.67 11.79 -4.98
N VAL A 148 -1.89 12.52 -3.87
CA VAL A 148 -0.92 12.64 -2.77
C VAL A 148 -0.74 11.31 -2.04
N LEU A 149 -1.83 10.57 -1.77
CA LEU A 149 -1.75 9.25 -1.14
C LEU A 149 -1.06 8.22 -2.05
N LEU A 150 -1.29 8.31 -3.36
CA LEU A 150 -0.56 7.51 -4.35
C LEU A 150 0.93 7.87 -4.34
N ALA A 151 1.29 9.18 -4.30
CA ALA A 151 2.68 9.62 -4.17
C ALA A 151 3.34 9.05 -2.91
N ARG A 152 2.64 9.04 -1.79
CA ARG A 152 3.13 8.43 -0.54
C ARG A 152 3.44 6.94 -0.71
N ALA A 153 2.54 6.18 -1.34
CA ALA A 153 2.76 4.76 -1.59
C ALA A 153 3.95 4.54 -2.54
N MET A 154 4.10 5.38 -3.58
CA MET A 154 5.23 5.32 -4.52
C MET A 154 6.56 5.71 -3.86
N ALA A 155 6.56 6.71 -2.97
CA ALA A 155 7.76 7.13 -2.24
C ALA A 155 8.36 6.00 -1.39
N GLY A 156 7.55 5.04 -0.94
CA GLY A 156 8.00 3.83 -0.26
C GLY A 156 8.96 2.97 -1.09
N ASN A 157 8.90 3.08 -2.42
CA ASN A 157 9.74 2.35 -3.38
C ASN A 157 9.81 0.84 -3.11
N ALA A 158 8.70 0.27 -2.68
CA ALA A 158 8.59 -1.16 -2.41
C ALA A 158 8.41 -1.96 -3.71
N PRO A 159 8.96 -3.18 -3.81
CA PRO A 159 8.83 -4.02 -5.00
C PRO A 159 7.40 -4.51 -5.26
N ILE A 160 6.53 -4.48 -4.25
CA ILE A 160 5.10 -4.83 -4.37
C ILE A 160 4.27 -3.61 -3.98
N MET A 161 3.28 -3.25 -4.79
CA MET A 161 2.29 -2.23 -4.45
C MET A 161 0.89 -2.83 -4.53
N LEU A 162 0.15 -2.76 -3.43
CA LEU A 162 -1.25 -3.14 -3.38
C LEU A 162 -2.12 -1.89 -3.28
N MET A 163 -3.13 -1.81 -4.13
CA MET A 163 -4.03 -0.65 -4.21
C MET A 163 -5.48 -1.10 -4.14
N ASP A 164 -6.24 -0.56 -3.20
CA ASP A 164 -7.67 -0.81 -3.02
C ASP A 164 -8.45 0.40 -3.53
N GLU A 165 -9.13 0.23 -4.65
CA GLU A 165 -9.91 1.27 -5.35
C GLU A 165 -9.13 2.59 -5.58
N PRO A 166 -7.96 2.57 -6.23
CA PRO A 166 -7.09 3.74 -6.35
C PRO A 166 -7.71 4.93 -7.11
N LEU A 167 -8.79 4.69 -7.86
CA LEU A 167 -9.45 5.68 -8.72
C LEU A 167 -10.83 6.13 -8.20
N ALA A 168 -11.23 5.74 -6.99
CA ALA A 168 -12.58 5.95 -6.49
C ALA A 168 -13.01 7.42 -6.38
N ASN A 169 -12.09 8.38 -6.43
CA ASN A 169 -12.35 9.82 -6.29
C ASN A 169 -11.65 10.67 -7.38
N LEU A 170 -11.25 10.06 -8.48
CA LEU A 170 -10.64 10.75 -9.63
C LEU A 170 -11.68 11.14 -10.67
#